data_299063bc5f3c730fd81a8c956411dce7
#
_entry.id   299063bc5f3c730fd81a8c956411dce7
#
_cell.length_a   1.000
_cell.length_b   1.000
_cell.length_c   1.000
_cell.angle_alpha   90.00
_cell.angle_beta   90.00
_cell.angle_gamma   90.00
#
_symmetry.space_group_name_H-M   'P 1'
#
loop_
_entity.id
_entity.type
_entity.pdbx_description
1 polymer ?
#
loop_
_entity_poly.entity_id
_entity_poly.type
_entity_poly.pdbx_seq_one_letter_code
_entity_poly.pdbx_strand_id
1 'polypeptide(L)'
;MAAAARVLNITSAAVSQQIHTLEREIGVPLIVRVGRTVRMTEQGARILLRVRELVRDFSDLRSVATESPIAGELRLGACPTVLAGMLPGILARMVGKFPHINVYIQPGYSAQLYASVEAGDLDAAFVLQAPYPLPKTCDWQLLREEPLIVLAPHHMGHRSAHDLLANEPLIRYDRNQWGGRQADEYLRRVGITPRERFEVNALNAIAVMVDRGLGVSLVPDWAKPWPEGLRLARLALPEESEPRRIGIIWSRASVRLRLVTVLLQESVAESG
;
A
#
# COMPACT_ATOMS: atom_id res chain seq x y z
N MET A 1 22.03 9.04 -21.01
CA MET A 1 21.82 9.02 -22.47
C MET A 1 22.08 7.64 -23.07
N ALA A 2 23.26 7.04 -22.97
CA ALA A 2 23.56 5.75 -23.59
C ALA A 2 22.65 4.58 -23.15
N ALA A 3 22.20 4.55 -21.90
CA ALA A 3 21.24 3.53 -21.43
C ALA A 3 19.87 3.70 -22.09
N ALA A 4 19.36 4.93 -22.19
CA ALA A 4 18.11 5.24 -22.86
C ALA A 4 18.17 4.91 -24.37
N ALA A 5 19.29 5.23 -25.02
CA ALA A 5 19.54 4.93 -26.43
C ALA A 5 19.45 3.42 -26.71
N ARG A 6 20.00 2.59 -25.84
CA ARG A 6 19.91 1.12 -25.95
C ARG A 6 18.47 0.61 -25.81
N VAL A 7 17.74 1.14 -24.82
CA VAL A 7 16.33 0.72 -24.55
C VAL A 7 15.41 1.10 -25.71
N LEU A 8 15.64 2.29 -26.28
CA LEU A 8 14.81 2.82 -27.40
C LEU A 8 15.30 2.38 -28.79
N ASN A 9 16.42 1.64 -28.86
CA ASN A 9 17.06 1.20 -30.10
C ASN A 9 17.36 2.36 -31.06
N ILE A 10 17.86 3.49 -30.53
CA ILE A 10 18.28 4.68 -31.26
C ILE A 10 19.65 5.15 -30.78
N THR A 11 20.25 6.14 -31.47
CA THR A 11 21.55 6.66 -31.09
C THR A 11 21.47 7.60 -29.85
N SER A 12 22.55 7.73 -29.07
CA SER A 12 22.62 8.70 -27.97
C SER A 12 22.46 10.15 -28.47
N ALA A 13 22.87 10.44 -29.71
CA ALA A 13 22.68 11.74 -30.34
C ALA A 13 21.18 12.00 -30.58
N ALA A 14 20.44 11.00 -31.08
CA ALA A 14 19.01 11.11 -31.31
C ALA A 14 18.25 11.34 -29.97
N VAL A 15 18.60 10.62 -28.89
CA VAL A 15 18.04 10.87 -27.57
C VAL A 15 18.27 12.32 -27.12
N SER A 16 19.52 12.83 -27.27
CA SER A 16 19.84 14.21 -26.91
C SER A 16 19.01 15.21 -27.73
N GLN A 17 18.90 14.97 -29.02
CA GLN A 17 18.14 15.83 -29.95
C GLN A 17 16.63 15.89 -29.54
N GLN A 18 16.04 14.75 -29.23
CA GLN A 18 14.64 14.67 -28.81
C GLN A 18 14.41 15.43 -27.49
N ILE A 19 15.33 15.28 -26.51
CA ILE A 19 15.22 16.02 -25.24
C ILE A 19 15.36 17.52 -25.47
N HIS A 20 16.33 17.97 -26.28
CA HIS A 20 16.48 19.40 -26.60
C HIS A 20 15.27 19.97 -27.34
N THR A 21 14.64 19.16 -28.21
CA THR A 21 13.40 19.58 -28.88
C THR A 21 12.29 19.78 -27.83
N LEU A 22 12.12 18.84 -26.92
CA LEU A 22 11.13 18.93 -25.84
C LEU A 22 11.41 20.13 -24.92
N GLU A 23 12.67 20.37 -24.52
CA GLU A 23 13.08 21.52 -23.73
C GLU A 23 12.72 22.85 -24.41
N ARG A 24 12.91 22.92 -25.72
CA ARG A 24 12.57 24.11 -26.51
C ARG A 24 11.06 24.32 -26.59
N GLU A 25 10.27 23.26 -26.74
CA GLU A 25 8.80 23.35 -26.77
C GLU A 25 8.22 23.74 -25.42
N ILE A 26 8.78 23.20 -24.32
CA ILE A 26 8.35 23.51 -22.95
C ILE A 26 8.91 24.85 -22.46
N GLY A 27 10.02 25.32 -23.04
CA GLY A 27 10.64 26.60 -22.69
C GLY A 27 11.55 26.60 -21.48
N VAL A 28 11.85 25.40 -20.92
CA VAL A 28 12.75 25.26 -19.75
C VAL A 28 13.67 24.06 -19.90
N PRO A 29 14.90 24.11 -19.35
CA PRO A 29 15.78 22.94 -19.35
C PRO A 29 15.24 21.85 -18.43
N LEU A 30 15.18 20.61 -18.93
CA LEU A 30 14.71 19.43 -18.19
C LEU A 30 15.86 18.59 -17.65
N ILE A 31 17.03 18.72 -18.27
CA ILE A 31 18.24 18.03 -17.86
C ILE A 31 19.43 19.01 -17.77
N VAL A 32 20.39 18.68 -16.94
CA VAL A 32 21.65 19.41 -16.80
C VAL A 32 22.83 18.43 -16.84
N ARG A 33 23.91 18.84 -17.50
CA ARG A 33 25.14 18.07 -17.56
C ARG A 33 26.01 18.40 -16.35
N VAL A 34 26.36 17.38 -15.57
CA VAL A 34 27.25 17.51 -14.41
C VAL A 34 28.47 16.60 -14.67
N GLY A 35 29.55 17.22 -15.18
CA GLY A 35 30.76 16.49 -15.61
C GLY A 35 30.42 15.52 -16.76
N ARG A 36 30.62 14.21 -16.56
CA ARG A 36 30.36 13.15 -17.53
C ARG A 36 28.97 12.55 -17.43
N THR A 37 28.14 13.01 -16.47
CA THR A 37 26.79 12.50 -16.23
C THR A 37 25.74 13.53 -16.57
N VAL A 38 24.51 13.08 -16.77
CA VAL A 38 23.32 13.91 -16.98
C VAL A 38 22.39 13.71 -15.79
N ARG A 39 21.91 14.80 -15.21
CA ARG A 39 20.90 14.82 -14.13
C ARG A 39 19.66 15.59 -14.57
N MET A 40 18.53 15.27 -14.00
CA MET A 40 17.31 16.06 -14.17
C MET A 40 17.42 17.38 -13.41
N THR A 41 16.86 18.42 -13.97
CA THR A 41 16.57 19.68 -13.27
C THR A 41 15.37 19.50 -12.35
N GLU A 42 15.09 20.47 -11.48
CA GLU A 42 13.88 20.47 -10.67
C GLU A 42 12.63 20.49 -11.55
N GLN A 43 12.63 21.31 -12.62
CA GLN A 43 11.58 21.37 -13.61
C GLN A 43 11.41 20.03 -14.33
N GLY A 44 12.52 19.40 -14.73
CA GLY A 44 12.50 18.06 -15.34
C GLY A 44 11.87 17.00 -14.44
N ALA A 45 12.18 17.02 -13.14
CA ALA A 45 11.60 16.10 -12.17
C ALA A 45 10.07 16.32 -12.02
N ARG A 46 9.62 17.57 -11.94
CA ARG A 46 8.18 17.90 -11.89
C ARG A 46 7.43 17.46 -13.13
N ILE A 47 7.99 17.69 -14.31
CA ILE A 47 7.37 17.33 -15.59
C ILE A 47 7.37 15.83 -15.82
N LEU A 48 8.39 15.10 -15.35
CA LEU A 48 8.54 13.66 -15.59
C LEU A 48 7.33 12.86 -15.13
N LEU A 49 6.76 13.22 -13.98
CA LEU A 49 5.55 12.56 -13.46
C LEU A 49 4.40 12.74 -14.44
N ARG A 50 4.15 13.99 -14.87
CA ARG A 50 3.06 14.31 -15.81
C ARG A 50 3.27 13.69 -17.19
N VAL A 51 4.49 13.66 -17.70
CA VAL A 51 4.82 13.01 -18.97
C VAL A 51 4.54 11.51 -18.90
N ARG A 52 4.88 10.86 -17.80
CA ARG A 52 4.57 9.43 -17.60
C ARG A 52 3.07 9.16 -17.63
N GLU A 53 2.26 10.03 -17.04
CA GLU A 53 0.80 9.94 -17.11
C GLU A 53 0.31 10.08 -18.55
N LEU A 54 0.74 11.12 -19.25
CA LEU A 54 0.34 11.36 -20.65
C LEU A 54 0.73 10.20 -21.58
N VAL A 55 1.92 9.61 -21.42
CA VAL A 55 2.34 8.45 -22.22
C VAL A 55 1.46 7.23 -21.91
N ARG A 56 1.07 7.05 -20.66
CA ARG A 56 0.14 5.98 -20.24
C ARG A 56 -1.25 6.20 -20.83
N ASP A 57 -1.78 7.44 -20.69
CA ASP A 57 -3.09 7.82 -21.23
C ASP A 57 -3.15 7.59 -22.74
N PHE A 58 -2.06 7.90 -23.45
CA PHE A 58 -1.96 7.62 -24.88
C PHE A 58 -1.98 6.11 -25.20
N SER A 59 -1.33 5.29 -24.38
CA SER A 59 -1.37 3.84 -24.54
C SER A 59 -2.78 3.28 -24.28
N ASP A 60 -3.50 3.85 -23.33
CA ASP A 60 -4.87 3.46 -22.99
C ASP A 60 -5.87 3.88 -24.09
N LEU A 61 -5.68 5.03 -24.77
CA LEU A 61 -6.48 5.43 -25.91
C LEU A 61 -6.51 4.35 -27.03
N ARG A 62 -5.39 3.67 -27.25
CA ARG A 62 -5.35 2.57 -28.23
C ARG A 62 -6.24 1.41 -27.82
N SER A 63 -6.31 1.08 -26.52
CA SER A 63 -7.16 0.00 -26.01
C SER A 63 -8.64 0.36 -26.07
N VAL A 64 -8.99 1.63 -25.84
CA VAL A 64 -10.36 2.14 -25.96
C VAL A 64 -10.85 2.15 -27.42
N ALA A 65 -9.98 2.52 -28.36
CA ALA A 65 -10.32 2.64 -29.77
C ALA A 65 -10.54 1.29 -30.49
N THR A 66 -10.08 0.17 -29.91
CA THR A 66 -10.05 -1.12 -30.59
C THR A 66 -11.08 -2.14 -30.10
N GLU A 67 -12.09 -1.78 -29.28
CA GLU A 67 -12.99 -2.74 -28.59
C GLU A 67 -12.23 -3.94 -27.99
N SER A 68 -10.96 -3.73 -27.68
CA SER A 68 -10.02 -4.76 -27.20
C SER A 68 -10.43 -5.35 -25.86
N PRO A 69 -10.07 -6.59 -25.58
CA PRO A 69 -10.21 -7.16 -24.25
C PRO A 69 -9.57 -6.24 -23.20
N ILE A 70 -10.11 -6.24 -21.98
CA ILE A 70 -9.60 -5.42 -20.86
C ILE A 70 -8.10 -5.65 -20.73
N ALA A 71 -7.31 -4.62 -21.01
CA ALA A 71 -5.85 -4.65 -21.07
C ALA A 71 -5.28 -3.32 -20.57
N GLY A 72 -4.01 -3.31 -20.21
CA GLY A 72 -3.29 -2.11 -19.77
C GLY A 72 -2.52 -2.30 -18.47
N GLU A 73 -1.88 -1.24 -17.98
CA GLU A 73 -1.14 -1.24 -16.73
C GLU A 73 -2.00 -0.66 -15.60
N LEU A 74 -2.24 -1.45 -14.54
CA LEU A 74 -2.88 -1.02 -13.31
C LEU A 74 -1.81 -0.78 -12.23
N ARG A 75 -1.78 0.43 -11.66
CA ARG A 75 -0.84 0.80 -10.59
C ARG A 75 -1.53 0.75 -9.23
N LEU A 76 -1.13 -0.20 -8.42
CA LEU A 76 -1.72 -0.47 -7.13
C LEU A 76 -0.77 -0.09 -5.99
N GLY A 77 -1.31 0.58 -4.97
CA GLY A 77 -0.68 0.64 -3.67
C GLY A 77 -1.17 -0.49 -2.77
N ALA A 78 -0.33 -1.01 -1.88
CA ALA A 78 -0.78 -1.97 -0.88
C ALA A 78 -0.03 -1.84 0.44
N CYS A 79 -0.78 -1.81 1.55
CA CYS A 79 -0.18 -1.91 2.87
C CYS A 79 0.38 -3.33 3.10
N PRO A 80 1.41 -3.48 3.96
CA PRO A 80 2.16 -4.74 4.08
C PRO A 80 1.31 -5.98 4.39
N THR A 81 0.27 -5.85 5.23
CA THR A 81 -0.60 -6.98 5.58
C THR A 81 -1.49 -7.42 4.43
N VAL A 82 -1.96 -6.50 3.60
CA VAL A 82 -2.74 -6.81 2.40
C VAL A 82 -1.84 -7.40 1.32
N LEU A 83 -0.63 -6.84 1.16
CA LEU A 83 0.34 -7.31 0.19
C LEU A 83 0.71 -8.80 0.41
N ALA A 84 0.86 -9.21 1.67
CA ALA A 84 1.17 -10.61 2.01
C ALA A 84 -0.08 -11.50 2.15
N GLY A 85 -1.24 -10.91 2.47
CA GLY A 85 -2.49 -11.63 2.75
C GLY A 85 -3.40 -11.75 1.52
N MET A 86 -4.34 -10.82 1.39
CA MET A 86 -5.44 -10.92 0.41
C MET A 86 -5.02 -10.62 -1.04
N LEU A 87 -4.04 -9.74 -1.26
CA LEU A 87 -3.71 -9.26 -2.62
C LEU A 87 -3.26 -10.37 -3.57
N PRO A 88 -2.45 -11.36 -3.18
CA PRO A 88 -2.05 -12.44 -4.08
C PRO A 88 -3.23 -13.24 -4.64
N GLY A 89 -4.24 -13.55 -3.80
CA GLY A 89 -5.46 -14.24 -4.24
C GLY A 89 -6.29 -13.40 -5.21
N ILE A 90 -6.45 -12.11 -4.93
CA ILE A 90 -7.15 -11.16 -5.83
C ILE A 90 -6.45 -11.10 -7.20
N LEU A 91 -5.12 -10.95 -7.20
CA LEU A 91 -4.33 -10.86 -8.44
C LEU A 91 -4.38 -12.16 -9.24
N ALA A 92 -4.32 -13.33 -8.59
CA ALA A 92 -4.40 -14.61 -9.28
C ALA A 92 -5.72 -14.75 -10.06
N ARG A 93 -6.86 -14.36 -9.46
CA ARG A 93 -8.16 -14.36 -10.14
C ARG A 93 -8.23 -13.33 -11.27
N MET A 94 -7.72 -12.11 -10.99
CA MET A 94 -7.75 -11.03 -11.97
C MET A 94 -6.93 -11.38 -13.22
N VAL A 95 -5.69 -11.86 -13.06
CA VAL A 95 -4.82 -12.23 -14.20
C VAL A 95 -5.36 -13.47 -14.92
N GLY A 96 -5.96 -14.43 -14.19
CA GLY A 96 -6.59 -15.60 -14.80
C GLY A 96 -7.76 -15.25 -15.72
N LYS A 97 -8.54 -14.22 -15.40
CA LYS A 97 -9.66 -13.74 -16.23
C LYS A 97 -9.25 -12.72 -17.28
N PHE A 98 -8.24 -11.91 -17.00
CA PHE A 98 -7.79 -10.79 -17.80
C PHE A 98 -6.28 -10.83 -18.05
N PRO A 99 -5.78 -11.75 -18.89
CA PRO A 99 -4.34 -12.04 -19.04
C PRO A 99 -3.54 -10.88 -19.66
N HIS A 100 -4.21 -9.85 -20.18
CA HIS A 100 -3.57 -8.67 -20.79
C HIS A 100 -3.46 -7.47 -19.82
N ILE A 101 -3.80 -7.66 -18.55
CA ILE A 101 -3.58 -6.65 -17.52
C ILE A 101 -2.17 -6.85 -16.92
N ASN A 102 -1.36 -5.80 -16.96
CA ASN A 102 -0.12 -5.73 -16.22
C ASN A 102 -0.38 -4.99 -14.90
N VAL A 103 0.20 -5.45 -13.80
CA VAL A 103 0.03 -4.83 -12.50
C VAL A 103 1.38 -4.40 -11.95
N TYR A 104 1.51 -3.10 -11.68
CA TYR A 104 2.62 -2.56 -10.90
C TYR A 104 2.15 -2.40 -9.45
N ILE A 105 2.93 -2.88 -8.48
CA ILE A 105 2.57 -2.83 -7.06
C ILE A 105 3.60 -1.98 -6.31
N GLN A 106 3.11 -0.97 -5.61
CA GLN A 106 3.89 -0.12 -4.72
C GLN A 106 3.55 -0.46 -3.26
N PRO A 107 4.47 -1.06 -2.50
CA PRO A 107 4.33 -1.20 -1.06
C PRO A 107 4.35 0.17 -0.38
N GLY A 108 3.54 0.35 0.67
CA GLY A 108 3.56 1.61 1.41
C GLY A 108 2.64 1.62 2.62
N TYR A 109 2.68 2.71 3.37
CA TYR A 109 1.76 2.95 4.48
C TYR A 109 0.56 3.77 4.00
N SER A 110 -0.58 3.58 4.66
CA SER A 110 -1.85 4.12 4.19
C SER A 110 -1.80 5.62 3.89
N ALA A 111 -1.24 6.44 4.75
CA ALA A 111 -1.17 7.89 4.52
C ALA A 111 -0.41 8.27 3.23
N GLN A 112 0.69 7.58 2.94
CA GLN A 112 1.47 7.80 1.71
C GLN A 112 0.72 7.31 0.48
N LEU A 113 0.07 6.13 0.59
CA LEU A 113 -0.70 5.56 -0.51
C LEU A 113 -1.93 6.39 -0.85
N TYR A 114 -2.61 6.98 0.16
CA TYR A 114 -3.68 7.95 -0.07
C TYR A 114 -3.18 9.14 -0.90
N ALA A 115 -2.06 9.75 -0.51
CA ALA A 115 -1.48 10.86 -1.25
C ALA A 115 -1.10 10.48 -2.68
N SER A 116 -0.58 9.26 -2.91
CA SER A 116 -0.23 8.78 -4.25
C SER A 116 -1.47 8.55 -5.13
N VAL A 117 -2.60 8.12 -4.57
CA VAL A 117 -3.87 7.99 -5.32
C VAL A 117 -4.43 9.39 -5.65
N GLU A 118 -4.39 10.32 -4.71
CA GLU A 118 -4.84 11.70 -4.94
C GLU A 118 -3.99 12.42 -6.01
N ALA A 119 -2.68 12.17 -6.02
CA ALA A 119 -1.77 12.72 -7.02
C ALA A 119 -1.89 12.05 -8.40
N GLY A 120 -2.61 10.91 -8.52
CA GLY A 120 -2.71 10.13 -9.76
C GLY A 120 -1.49 9.25 -10.03
N ASP A 121 -0.54 9.13 -9.10
CA ASP A 121 0.61 8.22 -9.21
C ASP A 121 0.19 6.75 -9.13
N LEU A 122 -0.90 6.48 -8.42
CA LEU A 122 -1.55 5.18 -8.29
C LEU A 122 -3.01 5.27 -8.77
N ASP A 123 -3.49 4.21 -9.40
CA ASP A 123 -4.89 4.09 -9.84
C ASP A 123 -5.81 3.73 -8.67
N ALA A 124 -5.32 2.87 -7.78
CA ALA A 124 -6.00 2.46 -6.55
C ALA A 124 -4.99 2.03 -5.48
N ALA A 125 -5.43 1.95 -4.23
CA ALA A 125 -4.59 1.42 -3.17
C ALA A 125 -5.41 0.66 -2.11
N PHE A 126 -4.86 -0.45 -1.63
CA PHE A 126 -5.35 -1.19 -0.47
C PHE A 126 -4.77 -0.57 0.79
N VAL A 127 -5.63 0.00 1.60
CA VAL A 127 -5.27 0.87 2.72
C VAL A 127 -6.18 0.68 3.91
N LEU A 128 -5.76 1.16 5.07
CA LEU A 128 -6.67 1.36 6.20
C LEU A 128 -7.60 2.53 5.90
N GLN A 129 -8.82 2.49 6.42
CA GLN A 129 -9.73 3.62 6.39
C GLN A 129 -9.07 4.84 7.04
N ALA A 130 -9.11 5.98 6.34
CA ALA A 130 -8.57 7.22 6.87
C ALA A 130 -9.35 7.68 8.11
N PRO A 131 -8.66 8.21 9.15
CA PRO A 131 -9.32 8.79 10.33
C PRO A 131 -9.87 10.20 10.08
N TYR A 132 -10.03 10.58 8.82
CA TYR A 132 -10.56 11.88 8.37
C TYR A 132 -11.45 11.68 7.13
N PRO A 133 -12.32 12.68 6.81
CA PRO A 133 -13.18 12.60 5.64
C PRO A 133 -12.37 12.39 4.34
N LEU A 134 -12.86 11.51 3.49
CA LEU A 134 -12.25 11.27 2.17
C LEU A 134 -12.32 12.52 1.30
N PRO A 135 -11.28 12.77 0.48
CA PRO A 135 -11.35 13.77 -0.58
C PRO A 135 -12.52 13.49 -1.52
N LYS A 136 -13.21 14.54 -1.96
CA LYS A 136 -14.36 14.43 -2.88
C LYS A 136 -13.99 13.80 -4.24
N THR A 137 -12.70 13.79 -4.56
CA THR A 137 -12.13 13.20 -5.79
C THR A 137 -11.91 11.70 -5.69
N CYS A 138 -12.03 11.12 -4.51
CA CYS A 138 -11.78 9.70 -4.28
C CYS A 138 -13.03 8.99 -3.78
N ASP A 139 -13.09 7.69 -4.06
CA ASP A 139 -14.02 6.73 -3.45
C ASP A 139 -13.24 5.72 -2.62
N TRP A 140 -13.93 5.09 -1.68
CA TRP A 140 -13.37 4.05 -0.83
C TRP A 140 -14.40 2.95 -0.59
N GLN A 141 -13.95 1.69 -0.64
CA GLN A 141 -14.77 0.52 -0.40
C GLN A 141 -14.17 -0.34 0.70
N LEU A 142 -14.96 -0.64 1.73
CA LEU A 142 -14.58 -1.59 2.78
C LEU A 142 -14.45 -3.00 2.20
N LEU A 143 -13.39 -3.71 2.59
CA LEU A 143 -13.20 -5.13 2.26
C LEU A 143 -13.22 -6.00 3.51
N ARG A 144 -12.63 -5.54 4.61
CA ARG A 144 -12.45 -6.35 5.81
C ARG A 144 -12.38 -5.49 7.07
N GLU A 145 -12.97 -5.99 8.14
CA GLU A 145 -12.77 -5.50 9.49
C GLU A 145 -11.89 -6.46 10.28
N GLU A 146 -10.91 -5.95 10.99
CA GLU A 146 -9.92 -6.72 11.76
C GLU A 146 -9.97 -6.23 13.20
N PRO A 147 -10.57 -6.99 14.11
CA PRO A 147 -10.66 -6.63 15.53
C PRO A 147 -9.25 -6.58 16.15
N LEU A 148 -9.08 -5.79 17.20
CA LEU A 148 -7.87 -5.82 18.01
C LEU A 148 -7.85 -7.10 18.87
N ILE A 149 -6.66 -7.69 18.97
CA ILE A 149 -6.38 -8.86 19.80
C ILE A 149 -5.08 -8.64 20.57
N VAL A 150 -4.93 -9.34 21.69
CA VAL A 150 -3.62 -9.48 22.32
C VAL A 150 -2.92 -10.70 21.75
N LEU A 151 -1.74 -10.47 21.22
CA LEU A 151 -0.83 -11.51 20.76
C LEU A 151 0.18 -11.83 21.83
N ALA A 152 0.25 -13.09 22.23
CA ALA A 152 1.13 -13.57 23.30
C ALA A 152 1.82 -14.89 22.92
N PRO A 153 2.93 -15.27 23.56
CA PRO A 153 3.47 -16.62 23.45
C PRO A 153 2.41 -17.68 23.82
N HIS A 154 2.40 -18.79 23.11
CA HIS A 154 1.35 -19.83 23.26
C HIS A 154 1.12 -20.27 24.72
N HIS A 155 2.18 -20.41 25.51
CA HIS A 155 2.10 -20.85 26.91
C HIS A 155 1.37 -19.85 27.82
N MET A 156 1.20 -18.57 27.40
CA MET A 156 0.48 -17.54 28.14
C MET A 156 -1.00 -17.46 27.77
N GLY A 157 -1.49 -18.28 26.86
CA GLY A 157 -2.86 -18.21 26.33
C GLY A 157 -3.98 -18.48 27.36
N HIS A 158 -3.64 -18.93 28.56
CA HIS A 158 -4.58 -19.12 29.68
C HIS A 158 -4.81 -17.84 30.51
N ARG A 159 -4.01 -16.79 30.33
CA ARG A 159 -4.10 -15.51 31.04
C ARG A 159 -5.10 -14.57 30.35
N SER A 160 -5.61 -13.59 31.08
CA SER A 160 -6.48 -12.58 30.48
C SER A 160 -5.69 -11.57 29.63
N ALA A 161 -6.34 -11.03 28.61
CA ALA A 161 -5.73 -10.02 27.72
C ALA A 161 -5.22 -8.80 28.50
N HIS A 162 -6.03 -8.26 29.42
CA HIS A 162 -5.66 -7.10 30.23
C HIS A 162 -4.51 -7.38 31.20
N ASP A 163 -4.50 -8.58 31.82
CA ASP A 163 -3.39 -8.97 32.67
C ASP A 163 -2.07 -9.02 31.91
N LEU A 164 -2.07 -9.58 30.69
CA LEU A 164 -0.89 -9.61 29.83
C LEU A 164 -0.42 -8.19 29.46
N LEU A 165 -1.33 -7.32 29.04
CA LEU A 165 -1.00 -5.94 28.65
C LEU A 165 -0.47 -5.10 29.82
N ALA A 166 -0.92 -5.36 31.04
CA ALA A 166 -0.50 -4.63 32.24
C ALA A 166 0.84 -5.11 32.80
N ASN A 167 1.11 -6.43 32.73
CA ASN A 167 2.21 -7.04 33.48
C ASN A 167 3.38 -7.53 32.62
N GLU A 168 3.17 -7.80 31.31
CA GLU A 168 4.24 -8.24 30.43
C GLU A 168 4.88 -7.08 29.66
N PRO A 169 6.14 -7.25 29.21
CA PRO A 169 6.75 -6.29 28.30
C PRO A 169 5.92 -6.13 27.02
N LEU A 170 5.61 -4.89 26.62
CA LEU A 170 4.87 -4.62 25.42
C LEU A 170 5.80 -4.41 24.23
N ILE A 171 5.53 -5.12 23.15
CA ILE A 171 6.01 -4.81 21.80
C ILE A 171 4.92 -3.95 21.17
N ARG A 172 5.12 -2.65 21.16
CA ARG A 172 4.13 -1.68 20.70
C ARG A 172 4.03 -1.69 19.18
N TYR A 173 2.79 -1.74 18.65
CA TYR A 173 2.52 -1.41 17.28
C TYR A 173 2.65 0.11 17.11
N ASP A 174 3.48 0.56 16.16
CA ASP A 174 3.88 1.96 15.98
C ASP A 174 2.69 2.93 16.00
N ARG A 175 2.66 3.79 17.01
CA ARG A 175 1.59 4.78 17.26
C ARG A 175 1.53 5.91 16.23
N ASN A 176 2.54 6.05 15.36
CA ASN A 176 2.50 6.99 14.25
C ASN A 176 1.66 6.45 13.07
N GLN A 177 1.35 5.15 13.08
CA GLN A 177 0.47 4.52 12.10
C GLN A 177 -0.98 4.50 12.60
N TRP A 178 -1.94 4.56 11.68
CA TRP A 178 -3.37 4.59 12.05
C TRP A 178 -3.80 3.38 12.88
N GLY A 179 -3.35 2.17 12.51
CA GLY A 179 -3.66 0.98 13.29
C GLY A 179 -2.99 0.97 14.68
N GLY A 180 -1.78 1.49 14.80
CA GLY A 180 -1.10 1.63 16.09
C GLY A 180 -1.76 2.67 16.99
N ARG A 181 -2.32 3.75 16.42
CA ARG A 181 -3.13 4.72 17.17
C ARG A 181 -4.39 4.09 17.78
N GLN A 182 -5.09 3.24 17.01
CA GLN A 182 -6.26 2.51 17.53
C GLN A 182 -5.91 1.64 18.74
N ALA A 183 -4.77 0.94 18.66
CA ALA A 183 -4.25 0.17 19.80
C ALA A 183 -3.89 1.06 21.01
N ASP A 184 -3.28 2.21 20.76
CA ASP A 184 -2.93 3.19 21.80
C ASP A 184 -4.17 3.82 22.43
N GLU A 185 -5.19 4.13 21.65
CA GLU A 185 -6.48 4.64 22.12
C GLU A 185 -7.22 3.63 22.98
N TYR A 186 -7.19 2.34 22.61
CA TYR A 186 -7.73 1.28 23.44
C TYR A 186 -7.06 1.24 24.82
N LEU A 187 -5.72 1.18 24.86
CA LEU A 187 -4.96 1.14 26.12
C LEU A 187 -5.28 2.32 27.03
N ARG A 188 -5.37 3.53 26.47
CA ARG A 188 -5.73 4.74 27.20
C ARG A 188 -7.17 4.67 27.76
N ARG A 189 -8.12 4.18 26.95
CA ARG A 189 -9.52 4.07 27.34
C ARG A 189 -9.72 3.09 28.52
N VAL A 190 -9.01 1.96 28.51
CA VAL A 190 -9.11 0.96 29.58
C VAL A 190 -8.17 1.25 30.77
N GLY A 191 -7.41 2.34 30.74
CA GLY A 191 -6.52 2.75 31.81
C GLY A 191 -5.28 1.88 31.99
N ILE A 192 -4.87 1.14 30.97
CA ILE A 192 -3.66 0.30 31.02
C ILE A 192 -2.44 1.11 30.57
N THR A 193 -1.44 1.21 31.45
CA THR A 193 -0.12 1.78 31.14
C THR A 193 0.88 0.64 31.00
N PRO A 194 1.18 0.19 29.75
CA PRO A 194 2.02 -0.98 29.54
C PRO A 194 3.50 -0.68 29.76
N ARG A 195 4.28 -1.71 30.02
CA ARG A 195 5.75 -1.64 30.06
C ARG A 195 6.32 -1.72 28.65
N GLU A 196 6.40 -0.59 27.95
CA GLU A 196 6.91 -0.54 26.58
C GLU A 196 8.38 -0.96 26.52
N ARG A 197 8.71 -1.88 25.63
CA ARG A 197 10.07 -2.35 25.41
C ARG A 197 10.56 -2.16 23.97
N PHE A 198 9.65 -2.33 23.00
CA PHE A 198 9.91 -2.13 21.57
C PHE A 198 8.74 -1.38 20.93
N GLU A 199 9.01 -0.64 19.89
CA GLU A 199 7.99 -0.04 19.01
C GLU A 199 8.31 -0.41 17.57
N VAL A 200 7.39 -1.08 16.86
CA VAL A 200 7.64 -1.67 15.54
C VAL A 200 6.44 -1.47 14.65
N ASN A 201 6.68 -1.12 13.38
CA ASN A 201 5.64 -0.93 12.37
C ASN A 201 5.56 -2.11 11.38
N ALA A 202 5.78 -3.32 11.83
CA ALA A 202 5.70 -4.51 10.97
C ALA A 202 5.02 -5.64 11.73
N LEU A 203 3.73 -5.87 11.49
CA LEU A 203 2.92 -6.86 12.22
C LEU A 203 3.51 -8.27 12.17
N ASN A 204 4.03 -8.69 11.02
CA ASN A 204 4.72 -9.99 10.91
C ASN A 204 5.98 -10.07 11.78
N ALA A 205 6.75 -8.98 11.88
CA ALA A 205 7.90 -8.93 12.78
C ALA A 205 7.46 -8.95 14.25
N ILE A 206 6.40 -8.24 14.60
CA ILE A 206 5.80 -8.29 15.95
C ILE A 206 5.42 -9.73 16.29
N ALA A 207 4.76 -10.46 15.39
CA ALA A 207 4.39 -11.86 15.63
C ALA A 207 5.61 -12.75 15.92
N VAL A 208 6.68 -12.60 15.14
CA VAL A 208 7.94 -13.33 15.36
C VAL A 208 8.59 -12.93 16.71
N MET A 209 8.58 -11.65 17.06
CA MET A 209 9.14 -11.19 18.35
C MET A 209 8.35 -11.74 19.54
N VAL A 210 7.02 -11.82 19.44
CA VAL A 210 6.16 -12.43 20.46
C VAL A 210 6.46 -13.92 20.59
N ASP A 211 6.57 -14.65 19.49
CA ASP A 211 6.94 -16.09 19.50
C ASP A 211 8.30 -16.34 20.19
N ARG A 212 9.25 -15.42 20.02
CA ARG A 212 10.56 -15.47 20.68
C ARG A 212 10.53 -15.07 22.17
N GLY A 213 9.35 -14.79 22.73
CA GLY A 213 9.19 -14.44 24.14
C GLY A 213 9.69 -13.04 24.51
N LEU A 214 9.81 -12.11 23.54
CA LEU A 214 10.26 -10.75 23.80
C LEU A 214 9.19 -9.88 24.48
N GLY A 215 7.96 -10.35 24.53
CA GLY A 215 6.83 -9.68 25.16
C GLY A 215 5.50 -10.07 24.52
N VAL A 216 4.47 -9.27 24.78
CA VAL A 216 3.13 -9.36 24.19
C VAL A 216 2.87 -8.15 23.32
N SER A 217 1.83 -8.18 22.50
CA SER A 217 1.46 -7.04 21.67
C SER A 217 -0.04 -6.90 21.51
N LEU A 218 -0.52 -5.67 21.41
CA LEU A 218 -1.90 -5.33 21.04
C LEU A 218 -1.91 -4.97 19.55
N VAL A 219 -2.52 -5.82 18.74
CA VAL A 219 -2.47 -5.75 17.28
C VAL A 219 -3.82 -6.10 16.66
N PRO A 220 -4.12 -5.71 15.43
CA PRO A 220 -5.30 -6.22 14.73
C PRO A 220 -5.14 -7.71 14.41
N ASP A 221 -6.25 -8.43 14.31
CA ASP A 221 -6.29 -9.79 13.80
C ASP A 221 -6.28 -9.78 12.26
N TRP A 222 -5.10 -9.52 11.68
CA TRP A 222 -4.98 -9.31 10.23
C TRP A 222 -5.16 -10.59 9.42
N ALA A 223 -5.48 -10.43 8.13
CA ALA A 223 -5.71 -11.54 7.21
C ALA A 223 -4.49 -12.46 7.10
N LYS A 224 -4.76 -13.75 6.99
CA LYS A 224 -3.74 -14.78 6.73
C LYS A 224 -3.08 -14.56 5.34
N PRO A 225 -1.87 -15.10 5.08
CA PRO A 225 -1.10 -15.98 5.95
C PRO A 225 -0.35 -15.23 7.05
N TRP A 226 -0.35 -15.79 8.25
CA TRP A 226 0.58 -15.44 9.31
C TRP A 226 1.91 -16.15 9.07
N PRO A 227 3.04 -15.64 9.62
CA PRO A 227 4.31 -16.34 9.49
C PRO A 227 4.18 -17.79 9.99
N GLU A 228 4.64 -18.74 9.18
CA GLU A 228 4.54 -20.16 9.51
C GLU A 228 5.42 -20.56 10.70
N GLY A 229 5.01 -21.62 11.39
CA GLY A 229 5.77 -22.21 12.50
C GLY A 229 5.70 -21.45 13.81
N LEU A 230 4.97 -20.32 13.89
CA LEU A 230 4.84 -19.56 15.13
C LEU A 230 3.86 -20.23 16.10
N ARG A 231 4.23 -20.23 17.39
CA ARG A 231 3.44 -20.77 18.49
C ARG A 231 2.87 -19.60 19.31
N LEU A 232 1.75 -19.07 18.88
CA LEU A 232 1.13 -17.87 19.42
C LEU A 232 -0.25 -18.16 20.02
N ALA A 233 -0.58 -17.44 21.10
CA ALA A 233 -1.94 -17.28 21.58
C ALA A 233 -2.51 -15.97 21.06
N ARG A 234 -3.77 -16.00 20.62
CA ARG A 234 -4.55 -14.86 20.13
C ARG A 234 -5.72 -14.69 21.09
N LEU A 235 -5.68 -13.65 21.90
CA LEU A 235 -6.68 -13.42 22.93
C LEU A 235 -7.58 -12.26 22.52
N ALA A 236 -8.88 -12.50 22.52
CA ALA A 236 -9.88 -11.45 22.34
C ALA A 236 -9.82 -10.44 23.49
N LEU A 237 -10.13 -9.20 23.18
CA LEU A 237 -10.26 -8.15 24.19
C LEU A 237 -11.59 -8.32 24.94
N PRO A 238 -11.62 -8.08 26.26
CA PRO A 238 -12.86 -8.16 27.05
C PRO A 238 -13.81 -6.99 26.78
N GLU A 239 -13.29 -5.87 26.29
CA GLU A 239 -14.06 -4.69 25.95
C GLU A 239 -14.03 -4.45 24.43
N GLU A 240 -15.13 -3.90 23.92
CA GLU A 240 -15.22 -3.55 22.49
C GLU A 240 -14.12 -2.56 22.09
N SER A 241 -13.56 -2.78 20.91
CA SER A 241 -12.62 -1.88 20.27
C SER A 241 -13.05 -1.61 18.83
N GLU A 242 -12.75 -0.43 18.34
CA GLU A 242 -12.92 -0.18 16.91
C GLU A 242 -12.03 -1.13 16.10
N PRO A 243 -12.60 -1.89 15.16
CA PRO A 243 -11.80 -2.76 14.31
C PRO A 243 -10.95 -1.93 13.34
N ARG A 244 -9.81 -2.46 12.97
CA ARG A 244 -9.04 -1.91 11.86
C ARG A 244 -9.76 -2.22 10.55
N ARG A 245 -10.16 -1.19 9.80
CA ARG A 245 -10.87 -1.33 8.54
C ARG A 245 -9.92 -1.28 7.37
N ILE A 246 -9.87 -2.35 6.60
CA ILE A 246 -9.11 -2.45 5.36
C ILE A 246 -10.06 -2.29 4.18
N GLY A 247 -9.65 -1.47 3.22
CA GLY A 247 -10.43 -1.24 2.00
C GLY A 247 -9.57 -0.80 0.83
N ILE A 248 -10.22 -0.45 -0.25
CA ILE A 248 -9.61 0.09 -1.45
C ILE A 248 -10.03 1.54 -1.60
N ILE A 249 -9.06 2.42 -1.83
CA ILE A 249 -9.28 3.80 -2.30
C ILE A 249 -8.91 3.89 -3.77
N TRP A 250 -9.63 4.69 -4.54
CA TRP A 250 -9.32 5.03 -5.93
C TRP A 250 -9.77 6.43 -6.28
N SER A 251 -9.16 7.03 -7.31
CA SER A 251 -9.59 8.31 -7.86
C SER A 251 -10.78 8.15 -8.79
N ARG A 252 -11.85 8.95 -8.60
CA ARG A 252 -13.01 9.03 -9.51
C ARG A 252 -12.63 9.51 -10.91
N ALA A 253 -11.56 10.29 -11.01
CA ALA A 253 -11.06 10.82 -12.27
C ALA A 253 -10.00 9.93 -12.92
N SER A 254 -9.74 8.73 -12.39
CA SER A 254 -8.78 7.81 -13.01
C SER A 254 -9.22 7.44 -14.43
N VAL A 255 -8.34 7.61 -15.38
CA VAL A 255 -8.56 7.16 -16.78
C VAL A 255 -8.66 5.63 -16.89
N ARG A 256 -8.30 4.92 -15.79
CA ARG A 256 -8.30 3.45 -15.70
C ARG A 256 -9.44 2.88 -14.87
N LEU A 257 -10.55 3.61 -14.73
CA LEU A 257 -11.71 3.15 -13.95
C LEU A 257 -12.19 1.75 -14.37
N ARG A 258 -12.06 1.35 -15.63
CA ARG A 258 -12.39 -0.01 -16.09
C ARG A 258 -11.53 -1.08 -15.39
N LEU A 259 -10.21 -0.84 -15.27
CA LEU A 259 -9.28 -1.75 -14.57
C LEU A 259 -9.53 -1.74 -13.05
N VAL A 260 -9.79 -0.56 -12.48
CA VAL A 260 -10.18 -0.42 -11.07
C VAL A 260 -11.50 -1.16 -10.79
N THR A 261 -12.49 -1.09 -11.69
CA THR A 261 -13.75 -1.83 -11.53
C THR A 261 -13.53 -3.33 -11.50
N VAL A 262 -12.66 -3.86 -12.37
CA VAL A 262 -12.25 -5.29 -12.33
C VAL A 262 -11.61 -5.63 -11.00
N LEU A 263 -10.68 -4.80 -10.52
CA LEU A 263 -10.04 -5.00 -9.22
C LEU A 263 -11.06 -5.06 -8.08
N LEU A 264 -12.02 -4.13 -8.06
CA LEU A 264 -13.07 -4.08 -7.04
C LEU A 264 -13.93 -5.35 -7.07
N GLN A 265 -14.35 -5.81 -8.25
CA GLN A 265 -15.14 -7.04 -8.41
C GLN A 265 -14.38 -8.27 -7.89
N GLU A 266 -13.10 -8.42 -8.23
CA GLU A 266 -12.29 -9.54 -7.76
C GLU A 266 -11.95 -9.45 -6.26
N SER A 267 -11.94 -8.23 -5.71
CA SER A 267 -11.66 -8.01 -4.29
C SER A 267 -12.82 -8.40 -3.37
N VAL A 268 -14.06 -8.20 -3.80
CA VAL A 268 -15.26 -8.62 -3.04
C VAL A 268 -15.33 -10.13 -2.94
N ALA A 269 -14.96 -10.87 -3.98
CA ALA A 269 -14.96 -12.32 -3.99
C ALA A 269 -13.93 -12.96 -3.02
N GLU A 270 -12.95 -12.21 -2.52
CA GLU A 270 -11.97 -12.67 -1.50
C GLU A 270 -12.44 -12.43 -0.07
N SER A 271 -13.38 -11.50 0.10
CA SER A 271 -13.81 -11.04 1.44
C SER A 271 -14.91 -11.91 2.05
N GLY A 272 -15.49 -12.84 1.30
CA GLY A 272 -16.50 -13.82 1.71
C GLY A 272 -15.89 -15.19 1.94
#